data_a291b7f5b6e908a8fe29d81fb9fa8159
#
_entry.id   a291b7f5b6e908a8fe29d81fb9fa8159
#
_cell.length_a   1.000
_cell.length_b   1.000
_cell.length_c   1.000
_cell.angle_alpha   90.00
_cell.angle_beta   90.00
_cell.angle_gamma   90.00
#
_symmetry.space_group_name_H-M   'P 1'
#
loop_
_entity.id
_entity.type
_entity.pdbx_description
1 polymer ?
#
loop_
_entity_poly.entity_id
_entity_poly.type
_entity_poly.pdbx_seq_one_letter_code
_entity_poly.pdbx_strand_id
1 'polypeptide(L)'
;MATFTRSQRLLVSAGAGALSGAALLTVLGGNILTVADAGATANEIASDLSPSDFPVCHTPAATGLPNMTLRLAQTEVPRAEMSAAKSAPAFADTEAPLWAGLGSVSYKITTANERAQAYFDQGLRLSYAFNHGEAQRAFRMAQKLDPDCAMCFWGEALVLGPNINLPMQEDAMAPAYAAAQKAKALAGKASPREQALIGAVTARYGSDPKAARPPFDKAYAAAMAKVAAQFPDDDEIATLYAEAVMDVSPWDYWKRGGREPNPQSVPIVPTLERVLARNPNHPGAIHLYIHAVEASDRPKRAEPYADRLRGAIPGAGHLVHMPSHIYYRVGRYLDALEDNKTAVKVDEKYLADTNAPMGVYRLGYYPHNVHFVMASAQLAGDGP
;
A
#
# COMPACT_ATOMS: atom_id res chain seq x y z
N MET A 1 -3.66 49.81 23.11
CA MET A 1 -4.01 49.19 21.80
C MET A 1 -3.34 50.00 20.70
N ALA A 2 -2.23 49.55 20.18
CA ALA A 2 -1.53 50.20 19.07
C ALA A 2 -1.95 49.52 17.77
N THR A 3 -2.59 50.25 16.89
CA THR A 3 -3.00 49.80 15.54
C THR A 3 -1.81 49.86 14.61
N PHE A 4 -1.32 48.75 14.18
CA PHE A 4 -0.29 48.64 13.14
C PHE A 4 -0.88 48.92 11.75
N THR A 5 -0.20 49.69 10.92
CA THR A 5 -0.58 49.97 9.55
C THR A 5 -0.33 48.77 8.63
N ARG A 6 -1.04 48.67 7.50
CA ARG A 6 -0.99 47.56 6.54
C ARG A 6 0.43 47.24 6.02
N SER A 7 1.30 48.27 5.96
CA SER A 7 2.71 48.13 5.53
C SER A 7 3.60 47.42 6.56
N GLN A 8 3.30 47.55 7.85
CA GLN A 8 4.05 46.88 8.91
C GLN A 8 3.72 45.41 9.04
N ARG A 9 2.52 44.99 8.64
CA ARG A 9 2.13 43.58 8.62
C ARG A 9 2.81 42.77 7.51
N LEU A 10 3.12 43.38 6.36
CA LEU A 10 3.85 42.73 5.27
C LEU A 10 5.33 42.48 5.60
N LEU A 11 5.95 43.40 6.35
CA LEU A 11 7.36 43.27 6.75
C LEU A 11 7.61 42.19 7.79
N VAL A 12 6.64 41.93 8.68
CA VAL A 12 6.73 40.84 9.69
C VAL A 12 6.54 39.47 9.06
N SER A 13 5.71 39.35 8.01
CA SER A 13 5.52 38.06 7.30
C SER A 13 6.70 37.70 6.40
N ALA A 14 7.41 38.67 5.84
CA ALA A 14 8.61 38.44 5.02
C ALA A 14 9.85 38.04 5.87
N GLY A 15 9.94 38.53 7.11
CA GLY A 15 11.03 38.23 8.03
C GLY A 15 10.97 36.79 8.60
N ALA A 16 9.77 36.27 8.81
CA ALA A 16 9.60 34.90 9.33
C ALA A 16 9.90 33.80 8.27
N GLY A 17 9.71 34.12 6.98
CA GLY A 17 10.04 33.21 5.89
C GLY A 17 11.54 33.06 5.60
N ALA A 18 12.33 34.11 5.90
CA ALA A 18 13.78 34.12 5.64
C ALA A 18 14.60 33.44 6.77
N LEU A 19 14.08 33.36 7.98
CA LEU A 19 14.79 32.75 9.12
C LEU A 19 14.66 31.21 9.18
N SER A 20 13.62 30.64 8.60
CA SER A 20 13.46 29.18 8.55
C SER A 20 14.36 28.48 7.50
N GLY A 21 14.81 29.20 6.47
CA GLY A 21 15.73 28.67 5.46
C GLY A 21 17.21 28.65 5.89
N ALA A 22 17.62 29.56 6.77
CA ALA A 22 19.01 29.71 7.20
C ALA A 22 19.37 28.80 8.39
N ALA A 23 18.42 28.40 9.21
CA ALA A 23 18.68 27.58 10.40
C ALA A 23 18.93 26.09 10.08
N LEU A 24 18.51 25.60 8.90
CA LEU A 24 18.72 24.21 8.48
C LEU A 24 20.11 23.94 7.86
N LEU A 25 20.89 24.99 7.55
CA LEU A 25 22.19 24.89 6.86
C LEU A 25 23.40 24.83 7.82
N THR A 26 23.21 25.03 9.13
CA THR A 26 24.31 25.12 10.10
C THR A 26 24.55 23.85 10.93
N VAL A 27 23.79 22.78 10.76
CA VAL A 27 23.90 21.55 11.57
C VAL A 27 24.70 20.43 10.87
N LEU A 28 25.01 20.57 9.58
CA LEU A 28 25.83 19.57 8.89
C LEU A 28 27.24 20.13 8.65
N GLY A 29 28.17 19.68 9.47
CA GLY A 29 29.54 20.14 9.49
C GLY A 29 30.26 20.07 8.15
N GLY A 30 30.74 21.21 7.69
CA GLY A 30 32.05 21.35 7.12
C GLY A 30 32.28 21.08 5.65
N ASN A 31 31.29 20.81 4.78
CA ASN A 31 31.47 20.92 3.33
C ASN A 31 30.18 21.34 2.66
N ILE A 32 30.06 22.62 2.35
CA ILE A 32 28.99 23.15 1.48
C ILE A 32 29.46 22.86 0.04
N LEU A 33 28.97 21.78 -0.55
CA LEU A 33 28.96 21.64 -2.01
C LEU A 33 27.85 22.57 -2.52
N THR A 34 28.25 23.71 -3.08
CA THR A 34 27.34 24.59 -3.80
C THR A 34 26.87 23.87 -5.06
N VAL A 35 25.57 23.80 -5.27
CA VAL A 35 24.89 23.18 -6.44
C VAL A 35 25.34 23.77 -7.80
N ALA A 36 26.21 24.80 -7.79
CA ALA A 36 26.70 25.47 -8.99
C ALA A 36 27.75 24.69 -9.77
N ASP A 37 28.41 23.69 -9.19
CA ASP A 37 29.51 22.97 -9.88
C ASP A 37 29.08 21.68 -10.59
N ALA A 38 27.81 21.29 -10.53
CA ALA A 38 27.31 20.06 -11.15
C ALA A 38 26.59 20.25 -12.51
N GLY A 39 26.45 21.47 -13.01
CA GLY A 39 25.91 21.76 -14.35
C GLY A 39 24.45 21.38 -14.63
N ALA A 40 23.72 20.87 -13.64
CA ALA A 40 22.32 20.52 -13.78
C ALA A 40 21.41 21.47 -13.00
N THR A 41 20.38 22.00 -13.65
CA THR A 41 19.39 22.86 -13.00
C THR A 41 18.41 22.02 -12.15
N ALA A 42 17.78 22.63 -11.14
CA ALA A 42 16.82 21.94 -10.28
C ALA A 42 15.64 21.31 -11.07
N ASN A 43 15.33 21.82 -12.27
CA ASN A 43 14.31 21.26 -13.16
C ASN A 43 14.77 20.02 -13.91
N GLU A 44 16.05 19.91 -14.32
CA GLU A 44 16.60 18.73 -14.99
C GLU A 44 16.71 17.54 -14.04
N ILE A 45 16.93 17.83 -12.76
CA ILE A 45 16.97 16.81 -11.70
C ILE A 45 15.57 16.28 -11.39
N ALA A 46 14.52 17.09 -11.57
CA ALA A 46 13.13 16.71 -11.34
C ALA A 46 12.50 15.92 -12.50
N SER A 47 13.08 15.97 -13.71
CA SER A 47 12.54 15.29 -14.90
C SER A 47 12.90 13.80 -14.99
N ASP A 48 13.93 13.34 -14.25
CA ASP A 48 14.39 11.95 -14.29
C ASP A 48 13.67 11.02 -13.29
N LEU A 49 12.81 11.55 -12.45
CA LEU A 49 12.03 10.77 -11.50
C LEU A 49 10.54 11.07 -11.70
N SER A 50 9.86 10.20 -12.43
CA SER A 50 8.41 10.24 -12.51
C SER A 50 7.81 9.94 -11.12
N PRO A 51 6.82 10.71 -10.64
CA PRO A 51 6.08 10.38 -9.42
C PRO A 51 5.39 9.00 -9.47
N SER A 52 5.30 8.40 -10.67
CA SER A 52 4.75 7.07 -10.90
C SER A 52 5.70 5.92 -10.52
N ASP A 53 6.98 6.19 -10.27
CA ASP A 53 7.98 5.14 -10.07
C ASP A 53 8.08 4.64 -8.62
N PHE A 54 7.36 5.28 -7.68
CA PHE A 54 7.41 4.90 -6.27
C PHE A 54 6.03 4.90 -5.62
N PRO A 55 5.67 3.82 -4.93
CA PRO A 55 4.46 3.76 -4.13
C PRO A 55 4.64 4.60 -2.87
N VAL A 56 4.04 5.75 -2.84
CA VAL A 56 3.97 6.59 -1.64
C VAL A 56 2.50 6.71 -1.26
N CYS A 57 2.16 6.40 -0.01
CA CYS A 57 0.88 6.83 0.52
C CYS A 57 0.84 8.36 0.44
N HIS A 58 0.05 8.89 -0.48
CA HIS A 58 -0.06 10.34 -0.66
C HIS A 58 -0.80 10.95 0.53
N THR A 59 -0.08 11.68 1.37
CA THR A 59 -0.72 12.76 2.09
C THR A 59 -1.15 13.81 1.07
N PRO A 60 -2.38 14.40 1.17
CA PRO A 60 -2.81 15.46 0.27
C PRO A 60 -1.74 16.55 0.24
N ALA A 61 -1.31 16.91 -0.95
CA ALA A 61 -0.18 17.77 -1.23
C ALA A 61 -0.03 18.94 -0.25
N ALA A 62 0.96 18.83 0.61
CA ALA A 62 1.69 19.99 1.06
C ALA A 62 2.60 20.37 -0.12
N THR A 63 2.16 21.37 -0.88
CA THR A 63 2.85 21.90 -2.03
C THR A 63 4.31 22.22 -1.69
N GLY A 64 5.26 21.54 -2.33
CA GLY A 64 6.55 22.13 -2.61
C GLY A 64 7.79 21.69 -1.83
N LEU A 65 7.87 20.47 -1.28
CA LEU A 65 9.16 19.92 -0.82
C LEU A 65 9.63 18.79 -1.73
N PRO A 66 10.82 18.88 -2.35
CA PRO A 66 11.36 17.81 -3.18
C PRO A 66 11.71 16.58 -2.33
N ASN A 67 11.41 15.39 -2.84
CA ASN A 67 11.71 14.07 -2.24
C ASN A 67 13.22 13.81 -2.07
N MET A 68 13.88 14.52 -1.17
CA MET A 68 15.32 14.41 -0.94
C MET A 68 15.72 13.12 -0.24
N THR A 69 14.84 12.56 0.58
CA THR A 69 15.10 11.33 1.36
C THR A 69 15.18 10.08 0.48
N LEU A 70 14.42 10.03 -0.62
CA LEU A 70 14.43 8.91 -1.54
C LEU A 70 15.73 8.82 -2.36
N ARG A 71 16.38 9.95 -2.62
CA ARG A 71 17.64 10.01 -3.38
C ARG A 71 18.84 9.50 -2.60
N LEU A 72 18.88 9.71 -1.29
CA LEU A 72 19.98 9.22 -0.44
C LEU A 72 20.01 7.68 -0.35
N ALA A 73 18.83 7.04 -0.43
CA ALA A 73 18.75 5.59 -0.45
C ALA A 73 19.13 4.95 -1.80
N GLN A 74 19.14 5.72 -2.89
CA GLN A 74 19.44 5.22 -4.24
C GLN A 74 20.92 5.32 -4.64
N THR A 75 21.72 6.16 -3.97
CA THR A 75 23.07 6.51 -4.41
C THR A 75 24.15 5.50 -4.02
N GLU A 76 23.86 4.47 -3.22
CA GLU A 76 24.89 3.57 -2.67
C GLU A 76 24.74 2.07 -3.01
N VAL A 77 23.89 1.68 -3.99
CA VAL A 77 23.85 0.27 -4.40
C VAL A 77 24.88 0.03 -5.51
N PRO A 78 25.96 -0.72 -5.27
CA PRO A 78 26.95 -1.03 -6.29
C PRO A 78 26.28 -1.79 -7.45
N ARG A 79 26.49 -1.34 -8.67
CA ARG A 79 25.97 -1.95 -9.91
C ARG A 79 26.31 -3.45 -10.05
N ALA A 80 27.32 -3.93 -9.32
CA ALA A 80 27.70 -5.33 -9.24
C ALA A 80 26.69 -6.22 -8.49
N GLU A 81 26.00 -5.69 -7.46
CA GLU A 81 24.99 -6.45 -6.71
C GLU A 81 23.69 -6.64 -7.50
N MET A 82 23.34 -5.68 -8.34
CA MET A 82 22.20 -5.81 -9.27
C MET A 82 22.43 -6.89 -10.35
N SER A 83 23.70 -7.15 -10.74
CA SER A 83 24.04 -8.19 -11.73
C SER A 83 24.03 -9.59 -11.12
N ALA A 84 24.40 -9.75 -9.85
CA ALA A 84 24.37 -11.03 -9.14
C ALA A 84 22.93 -11.47 -8.82
N ALA A 85 22.00 -10.53 -8.63
CA ALA A 85 20.58 -10.83 -8.38
C ALA A 85 19.87 -11.50 -9.58
N LYS A 86 20.41 -11.41 -10.80
CA LYS A 86 19.85 -12.05 -12.00
C LYS A 86 20.08 -13.57 -12.08
N SER A 87 20.98 -14.13 -11.30
CA SER A 87 21.28 -15.57 -11.27
C SER A 87 20.67 -16.33 -10.08
N ALA A 88 20.11 -15.61 -9.09
CA ALA A 88 19.40 -16.21 -7.98
C ALA A 88 17.94 -16.54 -8.39
N PRO A 89 17.32 -17.58 -7.80
CA PRO A 89 15.89 -17.81 -7.97
C PRO A 89 15.11 -16.52 -7.71
N ALA A 90 14.10 -16.22 -8.53
CA ALA A 90 13.25 -15.07 -8.26
C ALA A 90 12.68 -15.22 -6.83
N PHE A 91 12.60 -14.12 -6.08
CA PHE A 91 12.11 -14.15 -4.69
C PHE A 91 10.79 -14.90 -4.56
N ALA A 92 9.90 -14.70 -5.53
CA ALA A 92 8.61 -15.39 -5.62
C ALA A 92 8.70 -16.93 -5.74
N ASP A 93 9.82 -17.47 -6.21
CA ASP A 93 10.04 -18.91 -6.39
C ASP A 93 10.70 -19.59 -5.19
N THR A 94 11.16 -18.82 -4.21
CA THR A 94 11.76 -19.34 -2.98
C THR A 94 10.69 -19.86 -2.05
N GLU A 95 11.04 -20.81 -1.17
CA GLU A 95 10.11 -21.31 -0.16
C GLU A 95 9.74 -20.22 0.83
N ALA A 96 8.43 -20.07 1.08
CA ALA A 96 7.91 -19.19 2.12
C ALA A 96 7.62 -20.01 3.38
N PRO A 97 7.97 -19.53 4.60
CA PRO A 97 7.48 -20.13 5.83
C PRO A 97 6.00 -19.74 6.05
N LEU A 98 5.31 -20.48 6.92
CA LEU A 98 4.05 -19.97 7.49
C LEU A 98 4.38 -19.03 8.63
N TRP A 99 4.08 -17.76 8.43
CA TRP A 99 4.38 -16.70 9.37
C TRP A 99 3.39 -16.66 10.54
N ALA A 100 3.88 -16.46 11.74
CA ALA A 100 3.07 -16.15 12.91
C ALA A 100 2.65 -14.66 12.91
N GLY A 101 1.58 -14.33 13.63
CA GLY A 101 1.18 -12.96 13.87
C GLY A 101 0.45 -12.26 12.72
N LEU A 102 0.00 -13.02 11.71
CA LEU A 102 -0.76 -12.46 10.58
C LEU A 102 -2.30 -12.46 10.81
N GLY A 103 -2.74 -12.64 12.05
CA GLY A 103 -4.17 -12.71 12.37
C GLY A 103 -4.82 -14.05 11.99
N SER A 104 -6.16 -14.07 11.92
CA SER A 104 -6.95 -15.30 11.78
C SER A 104 -7.88 -15.31 10.56
N VAL A 105 -7.79 -14.33 9.65
CA VAL A 105 -8.60 -14.37 8.41
C VAL A 105 -8.34 -15.67 7.68
N SER A 106 -9.41 -16.39 7.35
CA SER A 106 -9.38 -17.61 6.57
C SER A 106 -10.53 -17.59 5.58
N TYR A 107 -10.24 -17.83 4.32
CA TYR A 107 -11.21 -17.89 3.26
C TYR A 107 -11.18 -19.28 2.63
N LYS A 108 -12.20 -20.08 2.97
CA LYS A 108 -12.25 -21.47 2.53
C LYS A 108 -12.30 -21.55 1.01
N ILE A 109 -11.32 -22.27 0.44
CA ILE A 109 -11.20 -22.55 -0.99
C ILE A 109 -11.38 -24.03 -1.30
N THR A 110 -11.62 -24.33 -2.58
CA THR A 110 -11.69 -25.70 -3.07
C THR A 110 -10.28 -26.28 -3.18
N THR A 111 -9.86 -26.98 -2.13
CA THR A 111 -8.64 -27.79 -2.05
C THR A 111 -8.83 -28.88 -1.01
N ALA A 112 -8.26 -30.08 -1.25
CA ALA A 112 -8.18 -31.13 -0.26
C ALA A 112 -6.88 -31.07 0.59
N ASN A 113 -5.96 -30.17 0.23
CA ASN A 113 -4.67 -30.03 0.89
C ASN A 113 -4.72 -28.92 1.94
N GLU A 114 -4.72 -29.29 3.22
CA GLU A 114 -4.79 -28.34 4.34
C GLU A 114 -3.62 -27.35 4.35
N ARG A 115 -2.42 -27.77 3.93
CA ARG A 115 -1.28 -26.86 3.84
C ARG A 115 -1.43 -25.88 2.68
N ALA A 116 -2.03 -26.28 1.55
CA ALA A 116 -2.36 -25.37 0.47
C ALA A 116 -3.38 -24.30 0.93
N GLN A 117 -4.41 -24.72 1.70
CA GLN A 117 -5.34 -23.78 2.34
C GLN A 117 -4.62 -22.80 3.27
N ALA A 118 -3.70 -23.28 4.13
CA ALA A 118 -2.96 -22.44 5.05
C ALA A 118 -2.09 -21.40 4.33
N TYR A 119 -1.42 -21.79 3.25
CA TYR A 119 -0.64 -20.85 2.42
C TYR A 119 -1.52 -19.90 1.64
N PHE A 120 -2.69 -20.32 1.18
CA PHE A 120 -3.67 -19.42 0.57
C PHE A 120 -4.14 -18.36 1.57
N ASP A 121 -4.51 -18.75 2.77
CA ASP A 121 -4.93 -17.83 3.83
C ASP A 121 -3.81 -16.84 4.18
N GLN A 122 -2.56 -17.32 4.25
CA GLN A 122 -1.41 -16.44 4.43
C GLN A 122 -1.26 -15.44 3.29
N GLY A 123 -1.37 -15.89 2.05
CA GLY A 123 -1.31 -15.03 0.87
C GLY A 123 -2.38 -13.94 0.91
N LEU A 124 -3.62 -14.30 1.29
CA LEU A 124 -4.72 -13.35 1.43
C LEU A 124 -4.48 -12.33 2.55
N ARG A 125 -4.00 -12.75 3.72
CA ARG A 125 -3.64 -11.85 4.82
C ARG A 125 -2.54 -10.87 4.44
N LEU A 126 -1.53 -11.36 3.71
CA LEU A 126 -0.41 -10.54 3.23
C LEU A 126 -0.83 -9.60 2.08
N SER A 127 -1.83 -9.97 1.26
CA SER A 127 -2.40 -9.05 0.28
C SER A 127 -3.05 -7.85 0.96
N TYR A 128 -3.82 -8.07 2.03
CA TYR A 128 -4.37 -7.00 2.85
C TYR A 128 -3.32 -6.17 3.60
N ALA A 129 -2.13 -6.71 3.80
CA ALA A 129 -0.99 -6.00 4.36
C ALA A 129 -0.12 -5.31 3.29
N PHE A 130 -0.52 -5.32 2.02
CA PHE A 130 0.23 -4.81 0.88
C PHE A 130 1.66 -5.38 0.75
N ASN A 131 1.94 -6.50 1.41
CA ASN A 131 3.17 -7.25 1.19
C ASN A 131 2.97 -8.25 0.04
N HIS A 132 2.73 -7.72 -1.16
CA HIS A 132 2.38 -8.49 -2.35
C HIS A 132 3.47 -9.47 -2.77
N GLY A 133 4.76 -9.14 -2.54
CA GLY A 133 5.86 -10.08 -2.85
C GLY A 133 5.82 -11.33 -1.99
N GLU A 134 5.59 -11.20 -0.68
CA GLU A 134 5.46 -12.33 0.23
C GLU A 134 4.13 -13.07 0.04
N ALA A 135 3.06 -12.34 -0.29
CA ALA A 135 1.78 -12.94 -0.66
C ALA A 135 1.92 -13.84 -1.90
N GLN A 136 2.64 -13.40 -2.94
CA GLN A 136 2.93 -14.18 -4.13
C GLN A 136 3.69 -15.46 -3.79
N ARG A 137 4.71 -15.39 -2.92
CA ARG A 137 5.43 -16.59 -2.44
C ARG A 137 4.48 -17.57 -1.78
N ALA A 138 3.58 -17.10 -0.91
CA ALA A 138 2.60 -17.94 -0.23
C ALA A 138 1.64 -18.60 -1.25
N PHE A 139 1.11 -17.87 -2.22
CA PHE A 139 0.24 -18.42 -3.25
C PHE A 139 0.98 -19.44 -4.13
N ARG A 140 2.25 -19.21 -4.48
CA ARG A 140 3.07 -20.17 -5.21
C ARG A 140 3.37 -21.43 -4.41
N MET A 141 3.54 -21.32 -3.08
CA MET A 141 3.63 -22.50 -2.22
C MET A 141 2.32 -23.29 -2.22
N ALA A 142 1.17 -22.62 -2.15
CA ALA A 142 -0.13 -23.28 -2.27
C ALA A 142 -0.29 -24.02 -3.62
N GLN A 143 0.14 -23.40 -4.73
CA GLN A 143 0.15 -24.02 -6.07
C GLN A 143 1.06 -25.27 -6.14
N LYS A 144 2.24 -25.22 -5.51
CA LYS A 144 3.16 -26.40 -5.44
C LYS A 144 2.52 -27.55 -4.67
N LEU A 145 1.77 -27.27 -3.61
CA LEU A 145 1.11 -28.25 -2.76
C LEU A 145 -0.16 -28.81 -3.37
N ASP A 146 -0.87 -28.01 -4.18
CA ASP A 146 -2.07 -28.41 -4.92
C ASP A 146 -2.09 -27.74 -6.30
N PRO A 147 -1.50 -28.37 -7.32
CA PRO A 147 -1.45 -27.83 -8.68
C PRO A 147 -2.83 -27.68 -9.37
N ASP A 148 -3.86 -28.31 -8.84
CA ASP A 148 -5.24 -28.25 -9.33
C ASP A 148 -6.08 -27.16 -8.61
N CYS A 149 -5.51 -26.48 -7.62
CA CYS A 149 -6.16 -25.42 -6.85
C CYS A 149 -6.33 -24.15 -7.70
N ALA A 150 -7.49 -23.94 -8.28
CA ALA A 150 -7.79 -22.75 -9.10
C ALA A 150 -7.58 -21.42 -8.33
N MET A 151 -8.01 -21.38 -7.05
CA MET A 151 -7.88 -20.19 -6.20
C MET A 151 -6.44 -19.85 -5.84
N CYS A 152 -5.54 -20.84 -5.80
CA CYS A 152 -4.11 -20.59 -5.57
C CYS A 152 -3.49 -19.76 -6.71
N PHE A 153 -3.89 -20.00 -7.96
CA PHE A 153 -3.50 -19.20 -9.11
C PHE A 153 -4.26 -17.88 -9.18
N TRP A 154 -5.52 -17.85 -8.76
CA TRP A 154 -6.27 -16.60 -8.60
C TRP A 154 -5.58 -15.64 -7.62
N GLY A 155 -5.10 -16.15 -6.48
CA GLY A 155 -4.39 -15.35 -5.48
C GLY A 155 -3.10 -14.74 -6.04
N GLU A 156 -2.31 -15.51 -6.79
CA GLU A 156 -1.13 -14.98 -7.47
C GLU A 156 -1.50 -13.88 -8.48
N ALA A 157 -2.55 -14.12 -9.29
CA ALA A 157 -3.03 -13.11 -10.21
C ALA A 157 -3.50 -11.85 -9.48
N LEU A 158 -4.15 -11.98 -8.31
CA LEU A 158 -4.61 -10.85 -7.53
C LEU A 158 -3.46 -9.92 -7.13
N VAL A 159 -2.41 -10.49 -6.53
CA VAL A 159 -1.30 -9.68 -5.94
C VAL A 159 -0.26 -9.21 -6.95
N LEU A 160 -0.27 -9.71 -8.16
CA LEU A 160 0.51 -9.17 -9.27
C LEU A 160 -0.14 -7.92 -9.90
N GLY A 161 -1.40 -7.66 -9.59
CA GLY A 161 -2.08 -6.44 -9.99
C GLY A 161 -1.66 -5.22 -9.16
N PRO A 162 -2.17 -4.04 -9.55
CA PRO A 162 -1.95 -2.83 -8.78
C PRO A 162 -2.66 -2.89 -7.42
N ASN A 163 -2.23 -2.06 -6.48
CA ASN A 163 -3.01 -1.63 -5.34
C ASN A 163 -2.99 -0.10 -5.26
N ILE A 164 -3.69 0.47 -4.31
CA ILE A 164 -3.82 1.94 -4.19
C ILE A 164 -2.49 2.67 -3.98
N ASN A 165 -1.46 1.98 -3.48
CA ASN A 165 -0.14 2.54 -3.21
C ASN A 165 0.88 2.25 -4.31
N LEU A 166 0.58 1.24 -5.14
CA LEU A 166 1.54 0.74 -6.13
C LEU A 166 0.83 0.50 -7.47
N PRO A 167 1.17 1.26 -8.53
CA PRO A 167 0.76 0.91 -9.88
C PRO A 167 1.36 -0.44 -10.29
N MET A 168 0.68 -1.14 -11.19
CA MET A 168 1.17 -2.41 -11.71
C MET A 168 2.53 -2.25 -12.39
N GLN A 169 3.49 -3.09 -12.02
CA GLN A 169 4.80 -3.10 -12.66
C GLN A 169 4.70 -3.67 -14.08
N GLU A 170 5.50 -3.15 -15.02
CA GLU A 170 5.44 -3.55 -16.43
C GLU A 170 5.73 -5.05 -16.63
N ASP A 171 6.66 -5.60 -15.87
CA ASP A 171 7.05 -7.01 -15.93
C ASP A 171 6.04 -7.94 -15.24
N ALA A 172 5.08 -7.40 -14.48
CA ALA A 172 4.04 -8.17 -13.79
C ALA A 172 2.86 -8.54 -14.71
N MET A 173 2.63 -7.84 -15.82
CA MET A 173 1.45 -8.08 -16.68
C MET A 173 1.41 -9.49 -17.24
N ALA A 174 2.51 -9.96 -17.82
CA ALA A 174 2.55 -11.29 -18.44
C ALA A 174 2.35 -12.42 -17.41
N PRO A 175 3.06 -12.46 -16.26
CA PRO A 175 2.82 -13.47 -15.24
C PRO A 175 1.42 -13.37 -14.59
N ALA A 176 0.88 -12.16 -14.39
CA ALA A 176 -0.48 -11.98 -13.87
C ALA A 176 -1.54 -12.54 -14.83
N TYR A 177 -1.40 -12.24 -16.12
CA TYR A 177 -2.26 -12.80 -17.16
C TYR A 177 -2.17 -14.33 -17.19
N ALA A 178 -0.95 -14.90 -17.15
CA ALA A 178 -0.75 -16.35 -17.14
C ALA A 178 -1.40 -17.03 -15.93
N ALA A 179 -1.23 -16.45 -14.72
CA ALA A 179 -1.85 -16.95 -13.49
C ALA A 179 -3.40 -16.88 -13.58
N ALA A 180 -3.96 -15.76 -14.07
CA ALA A 180 -5.40 -15.62 -14.26
C ALA A 180 -5.95 -16.64 -15.27
N GLN A 181 -5.25 -16.89 -16.39
CA GLN A 181 -5.67 -17.90 -17.37
C GLN A 181 -5.55 -19.33 -16.80
N LYS A 182 -4.54 -19.61 -15.98
CA LYS A 182 -4.40 -20.90 -15.29
C LYS A 182 -5.54 -21.12 -14.30
N ALA A 183 -5.87 -20.11 -13.48
CA ALA A 183 -7.04 -20.14 -12.60
C ALA A 183 -8.33 -20.44 -13.38
N LYS A 184 -8.54 -19.73 -14.49
CA LYS A 184 -9.69 -19.94 -15.38
C LYS A 184 -9.77 -21.36 -15.94
N ALA A 185 -8.65 -21.93 -16.38
CA ALA A 185 -8.60 -23.29 -16.91
C ALA A 185 -8.96 -24.35 -15.86
N LEU A 186 -8.69 -24.07 -14.58
CA LEU A 186 -8.99 -24.96 -13.45
C LEU A 186 -10.38 -24.69 -12.82
N ALA A 187 -11.06 -23.63 -13.21
CA ALA A 187 -12.29 -23.15 -12.56
C ALA A 187 -13.45 -24.17 -12.58
N GLY A 188 -13.45 -25.15 -13.50
CA GLY A 188 -14.50 -26.16 -13.58
C GLY A 188 -14.67 -27.03 -12.33
N LYS A 189 -13.64 -27.11 -11.48
CA LYS A 189 -13.67 -27.83 -10.20
C LYS A 189 -13.97 -26.92 -9.00
N ALA A 190 -13.94 -25.61 -9.18
CA ALA A 190 -14.12 -24.61 -8.14
C ALA A 190 -15.62 -24.39 -7.83
N SER A 191 -15.92 -23.90 -6.62
CA SER A 191 -17.29 -23.54 -6.24
C SER A 191 -17.83 -22.36 -7.07
N PRO A 192 -19.15 -22.17 -7.15
CA PRO A 192 -19.73 -21.04 -7.90
C PRO A 192 -19.17 -19.67 -7.47
N ARG A 193 -18.91 -19.48 -6.17
CA ARG A 193 -18.29 -18.29 -5.62
C ARG A 193 -16.86 -18.07 -6.13
N GLU A 194 -16.05 -19.11 -6.13
CA GLU A 194 -14.70 -19.07 -6.64
C GLU A 194 -14.66 -18.86 -8.16
N GLN A 195 -15.57 -19.49 -8.91
CA GLN A 195 -15.71 -19.28 -10.35
C GLN A 195 -16.00 -17.81 -10.68
N ALA A 196 -16.86 -17.17 -9.88
CA ALA A 196 -17.17 -15.74 -10.04
C ALA A 196 -15.94 -14.85 -9.79
N LEU A 197 -15.17 -15.11 -8.72
CA LEU A 197 -13.93 -14.41 -8.42
C LEU A 197 -12.87 -14.62 -9.51
N ILE A 198 -12.71 -15.85 -10.01
CA ILE A 198 -11.80 -16.19 -11.11
C ILE A 198 -12.23 -15.47 -12.39
N GLY A 199 -13.51 -15.44 -12.68
CA GLY A 199 -14.08 -14.68 -13.81
C GLY A 199 -13.75 -13.18 -13.72
N ALA A 200 -13.87 -12.60 -12.52
CA ALA A 200 -13.56 -11.19 -12.30
C ALA A 200 -12.06 -10.90 -12.50
N VAL A 201 -11.15 -11.69 -11.90
CA VAL A 201 -9.72 -11.44 -12.02
C VAL A 201 -9.21 -11.60 -13.46
N THR A 202 -9.85 -12.42 -14.29
CA THR A 202 -9.47 -12.51 -15.72
C THR A 202 -9.78 -11.22 -16.49
N ALA A 203 -10.71 -10.39 -16.04
CA ALA A 203 -10.98 -9.09 -16.65
C ALA A 203 -9.93 -8.03 -16.30
N ARG A 204 -9.08 -8.30 -15.29
CA ARG A 204 -8.02 -7.38 -14.82
C ARG A 204 -6.79 -7.36 -15.73
N TYR A 205 -6.66 -8.31 -16.65
CA TYR A 205 -5.45 -8.51 -17.45
C TYR A 205 -5.76 -8.81 -18.92
N GLY A 206 -4.83 -8.42 -19.80
CA GLY A 206 -4.84 -8.73 -21.22
C GLY A 206 -3.59 -9.49 -21.66
N SER A 207 -3.61 -10.06 -22.85
CA SER A 207 -2.47 -10.78 -23.44
C SER A 207 -1.35 -9.86 -23.92
N ASP A 208 -1.64 -8.58 -24.16
CA ASP A 208 -0.63 -7.59 -24.54
C ASP A 208 0.00 -7.00 -23.26
N PRO A 209 1.29 -7.26 -22.98
CA PRO A 209 1.96 -6.77 -21.79
C PRO A 209 2.16 -5.24 -21.78
N LYS A 210 2.00 -4.59 -22.94
CA LYS A 210 2.10 -3.13 -23.08
C LYS A 210 0.76 -2.42 -23.10
N ALA A 211 -0.34 -3.15 -22.92
CA ALA A 211 -1.66 -2.56 -22.92
C ALA A 211 -1.85 -1.58 -21.75
N ALA A 212 -2.50 -0.44 -22.02
CA ALA A 212 -2.79 0.56 -21.00
C ALA A 212 -3.66 -0.01 -19.84
N ARG A 213 -3.28 0.30 -18.60
CA ARG A 213 -3.93 -0.22 -17.38
C ARG A 213 -5.38 0.23 -17.16
N PRO A 214 -5.76 1.53 -17.34
CA PRO A 214 -7.06 2.02 -16.89
C PRO A 214 -8.28 1.27 -17.42
N PRO A 215 -8.31 0.73 -18.66
CA PRO A 215 -9.43 -0.10 -19.10
C PRO A 215 -9.60 -1.39 -18.32
N PHE A 216 -8.50 -2.03 -17.92
CA PHE A 216 -8.52 -3.27 -17.16
C PHE A 216 -8.93 -3.06 -15.70
N ASP A 217 -8.48 -1.98 -15.07
CA ASP A 217 -8.88 -1.64 -13.70
C ASP A 217 -10.38 -1.36 -13.63
N LYS A 218 -10.92 -0.62 -14.60
CA LYS A 218 -12.38 -0.39 -14.73
C LYS A 218 -13.14 -1.69 -15.00
N ALA A 219 -12.63 -2.56 -15.87
CA ALA A 219 -13.26 -3.85 -16.18
C ALA A 219 -13.28 -4.76 -14.96
N TYR A 220 -12.21 -4.80 -14.18
CA TYR A 220 -12.12 -5.56 -12.94
C TYR A 220 -13.10 -5.02 -11.89
N ALA A 221 -13.12 -3.73 -11.63
CA ALA A 221 -14.08 -3.11 -10.71
C ALA A 221 -15.55 -3.40 -11.10
N ALA A 222 -15.87 -3.31 -12.40
CA ALA A 222 -17.20 -3.63 -12.91
C ALA A 222 -17.54 -5.13 -12.78
N ALA A 223 -16.55 -6.02 -12.94
CA ALA A 223 -16.73 -7.45 -12.72
C ALA A 223 -16.95 -7.77 -11.24
N MET A 224 -16.12 -7.18 -10.35
CA MET A 224 -16.25 -7.33 -8.89
C MET A 224 -17.56 -6.78 -8.36
N ALA A 225 -18.11 -5.70 -8.95
CA ALA A 225 -19.44 -5.20 -8.60
C ALA A 225 -20.53 -6.27 -8.82
N LYS A 226 -20.45 -7.04 -9.91
CA LYS A 226 -21.40 -8.13 -10.21
C LYS A 226 -21.21 -9.29 -9.22
N VAL A 227 -19.97 -9.63 -8.90
CA VAL A 227 -19.66 -10.68 -7.91
C VAL A 227 -20.19 -10.29 -6.54
N ALA A 228 -19.95 -9.05 -6.09
CA ALA A 228 -20.46 -8.55 -4.81
C ALA A 228 -22.00 -8.51 -4.76
N ALA A 229 -22.66 -8.22 -5.87
CA ALA A 229 -24.12 -8.30 -5.96
C ALA A 229 -24.66 -9.75 -5.91
N GLN A 230 -23.89 -10.71 -6.43
CA GLN A 230 -24.26 -12.14 -6.40
C GLN A 230 -24.04 -12.76 -5.01
N PHE A 231 -23.05 -12.27 -4.25
CA PHE A 231 -22.69 -12.76 -2.92
C PHE A 231 -22.68 -11.61 -1.88
N PRO A 232 -23.85 -11.01 -1.57
CA PRO A 232 -23.93 -9.77 -0.79
C PRO A 232 -23.47 -9.91 0.67
N ASP A 233 -23.45 -11.13 1.19
CA ASP A 233 -23.09 -11.42 2.58
C ASP A 233 -21.64 -11.93 2.73
N ASP A 234 -20.87 -12.00 1.64
CA ASP A 234 -19.45 -12.39 1.66
C ASP A 234 -18.57 -11.16 1.91
N ASP A 235 -17.96 -11.11 3.11
CA ASP A 235 -17.14 -9.98 3.55
C ASP A 235 -15.85 -9.84 2.73
N GLU A 236 -15.23 -10.96 2.31
CA GLU A 236 -14.03 -10.94 1.49
C GLU A 236 -14.32 -10.39 0.09
N ILE A 237 -15.41 -10.85 -0.54
CA ILE A 237 -15.84 -10.33 -1.84
C ILE A 237 -16.17 -8.84 -1.76
N ALA A 238 -16.84 -8.41 -0.71
CA ALA A 238 -17.16 -6.99 -0.52
C ALA A 238 -15.92 -6.14 -0.31
N THR A 239 -14.93 -6.64 0.45
CA THR A 239 -13.64 -5.97 0.68
C THR A 239 -12.85 -5.85 -0.61
N LEU A 240 -12.71 -6.94 -1.37
CA LEU A 240 -12.04 -6.96 -2.68
C LEU A 240 -12.75 -6.09 -3.72
N TYR A 241 -14.08 -5.99 -3.66
CA TYR A 241 -14.81 -5.06 -4.51
C TYR A 241 -14.49 -3.60 -4.18
N ALA A 242 -14.45 -3.25 -2.89
CA ALA A 242 -14.08 -1.90 -2.48
C ALA A 242 -12.66 -1.54 -2.95
N GLU A 243 -11.69 -2.45 -2.79
CA GLU A 243 -10.33 -2.27 -3.29
C GLU A 243 -10.30 -2.09 -4.81
N ALA A 244 -11.01 -2.94 -5.57
CA ALA A 244 -11.07 -2.83 -7.02
C ALA A 244 -11.62 -1.47 -7.49
N VAL A 245 -12.55 -0.89 -6.75
CA VAL A 245 -13.05 0.48 -7.03
C VAL A 245 -12.01 1.53 -6.66
N MET A 246 -11.30 1.34 -5.55
CA MET A 246 -10.23 2.25 -5.12
C MET A 246 -9.08 2.29 -6.13
N ASP A 247 -8.75 1.16 -6.76
CA ASP A 247 -7.71 1.04 -7.79
C ASP A 247 -8.05 1.75 -9.12
N VAL A 248 -9.31 2.09 -9.37
CA VAL A 248 -9.70 2.83 -10.58
C VAL A 248 -9.14 4.26 -10.58
N SER A 249 -9.06 4.88 -9.41
CA SER A 249 -8.49 6.21 -9.22
C SER A 249 -7.87 6.32 -7.82
N PRO A 250 -6.68 5.74 -7.62
CA PRO A 250 -6.03 5.72 -6.31
C PRO A 250 -5.90 7.12 -5.72
N TRP A 251 -6.27 7.27 -4.45
CA TRP A 251 -6.17 8.51 -3.68
C TRP A 251 -7.10 9.65 -4.12
N ASP A 252 -7.76 9.57 -5.26
CA ASP A 252 -8.72 10.56 -5.75
C ASP A 252 -10.16 10.14 -5.40
N TYR A 253 -10.46 10.01 -4.10
CA TYR A 253 -11.77 9.55 -3.62
C TYR A 253 -12.73 10.69 -3.29
N TRP A 254 -12.22 11.90 -3.03
CA TRP A 254 -12.99 12.98 -2.45
C TRP A 254 -12.88 14.30 -3.22
N LYS A 255 -13.97 15.06 -3.20
CA LYS A 255 -14.09 16.45 -3.67
C LYS A 255 -14.34 17.39 -2.49
N ARG A 256 -14.23 18.69 -2.76
CA ARG A 256 -14.64 19.78 -1.85
C ARG A 256 -14.06 19.66 -0.45
N GLY A 257 -12.78 19.36 -0.36
CA GLY A 257 -12.10 19.22 0.93
C GLY A 257 -12.61 18.03 1.74
N GLY A 258 -12.87 16.92 1.10
CA GLY A 258 -13.26 15.67 1.77
C GLY A 258 -14.76 15.50 2.04
N ARG A 259 -15.61 16.40 1.57
CA ARG A 259 -17.04 16.42 1.89
C ARG A 259 -17.89 15.56 0.97
N GLU A 260 -17.49 15.43 -0.29
CA GLU A 260 -18.22 14.71 -1.31
C GLU A 260 -17.33 13.66 -1.96
N PRO A 261 -17.79 12.40 -2.09
CA PRO A 261 -17.03 11.42 -2.85
C PRO A 261 -17.03 11.78 -4.35
N ASN A 262 -15.93 11.45 -5.02
CA ASN A 262 -15.91 11.42 -6.47
C ASN A 262 -16.94 10.40 -6.99
N PRO A 263 -17.56 10.60 -8.17
CA PRO A 263 -18.62 9.71 -8.66
C PRO A 263 -18.23 8.23 -8.71
N GLN A 264 -16.98 7.93 -9.11
CA GLN A 264 -16.46 6.57 -9.15
C GLN A 264 -16.20 5.98 -7.75
N SER A 265 -16.01 6.83 -6.73
CA SER A 265 -15.65 6.41 -5.37
C SER A 265 -16.88 6.21 -4.45
N VAL A 266 -18.08 6.57 -4.92
CA VAL A 266 -19.33 6.49 -4.15
C VAL A 266 -19.55 5.14 -3.46
N PRO A 267 -19.26 3.96 -4.07
CA PRO A 267 -19.53 2.67 -3.43
C PRO A 267 -18.50 2.26 -2.37
N ILE A 268 -17.32 2.91 -2.29
CA ILE A 268 -16.21 2.46 -1.43
C ILE A 268 -16.64 2.43 0.04
N VAL A 269 -16.93 3.60 0.59
CA VAL A 269 -17.22 3.75 2.02
C VAL A 269 -18.45 2.94 2.46
N PRO A 270 -19.62 3.00 1.79
CA PRO A 270 -20.78 2.20 2.18
C PRO A 270 -20.50 0.69 2.12
N THR A 271 -19.67 0.22 1.20
CA THR A 271 -19.32 -1.20 1.11
C THR A 271 -18.49 -1.63 2.29
N LEU A 272 -17.42 -0.89 2.62
CA LEU A 272 -16.57 -1.20 3.75
C LEU A 272 -17.31 -1.07 5.10
N GLU A 273 -18.19 -0.09 5.25
CA GLU A 273 -19.00 0.05 6.47
C GLU A 273 -19.97 -1.12 6.67
N ARG A 274 -20.53 -1.68 5.60
CA ARG A 274 -21.35 -2.91 5.71
C ARG A 274 -20.52 -4.11 6.16
N VAL A 275 -19.31 -4.28 5.65
CA VAL A 275 -18.39 -5.32 6.12
C VAL A 275 -18.08 -5.11 7.60
N LEU A 276 -17.67 -3.91 8.00
CA LEU A 276 -17.28 -3.58 9.36
C LEU A 276 -18.44 -3.66 10.36
N ALA A 277 -19.68 -3.48 9.91
CA ALA A 277 -20.87 -3.68 10.75
C ALA A 277 -21.08 -5.17 11.08
N ARG A 278 -20.75 -6.09 10.17
CA ARG A 278 -20.84 -7.54 10.38
C ARG A 278 -19.59 -8.10 11.05
N ASN A 279 -18.43 -7.65 10.58
CA ASN A 279 -17.11 -8.10 11.03
C ASN A 279 -16.20 -6.91 11.36
N PRO A 280 -16.37 -6.32 12.57
CA PRO A 280 -15.63 -5.11 12.95
C PRO A 280 -14.12 -5.32 13.15
N ASN A 281 -13.64 -6.55 13.05
CA ASN A 281 -12.23 -6.91 13.18
C ASN A 281 -11.62 -7.38 11.84
N HIS A 282 -12.31 -7.22 10.72
CA HIS A 282 -11.81 -7.61 9.40
C HIS A 282 -10.61 -6.73 8.98
N PRO A 283 -9.37 -7.24 8.97
CA PRO A 283 -8.19 -6.39 8.82
C PRO A 283 -8.11 -5.70 7.45
N GLY A 284 -8.46 -6.40 6.36
CA GLY A 284 -8.49 -5.81 5.02
C GLY A 284 -9.53 -4.70 4.91
N ALA A 285 -10.73 -4.90 5.45
CA ALA A 285 -11.76 -3.87 5.44
C ALA A 285 -11.38 -2.66 6.29
N ILE A 286 -10.75 -2.87 7.45
CA ILE A 286 -10.26 -1.76 8.30
C ILE A 286 -9.16 -0.99 7.57
N HIS A 287 -8.19 -1.68 6.97
CA HIS A 287 -7.10 -1.07 6.22
C HIS A 287 -7.63 -0.16 5.11
N LEU A 288 -8.45 -0.71 4.23
CA LEU A 288 -9.02 0.06 3.11
C LEU A 288 -9.95 1.18 3.60
N TYR A 289 -10.68 0.96 4.69
CA TYR A 289 -11.55 1.99 5.28
C TYR A 289 -10.75 3.17 5.84
N ILE A 290 -9.62 2.92 6.50
CA ILE A 290 -8.71 3.97 6.95
C ILE A 290 -8.29 4.82 5.75
N HIS A 291 -7.76 4.22 4.70
CA HIS A 291 -7.36 4.94 3.49
C HIS A 291 -8.51 5.65 2.78
N ALA A 292 -9.69 5.03 2.76
CA ALA A 292 -10.85 5.63 2.13
C ALA A 292 -11.32 6.91 2.84
N VAL A 293 -11.17 7.01 4.17
CA VAL A 293 -11.75 8.12 4.94
C VAL A 293 -10.73 9.10 5.52
N GLU A 294 -9.42 8.77 5.52
CA GLU A 294 -8.39 9.65 6.08
C GLU A 294 -8.37 11.05 5.41
N ALA A 295 -8.63 11.13 4.10
CA ALA A 295 -8.72 12.37 3.35
C ALA A 295 -10.12 13.03 3.38
N SER A 296 -11.10 12.39 4.03
CA SER A 296 -12.44 12.98 4.19
C SER A 296 -12.46 14.07 5.27
N ASP A 297 -13.56 14.82 5.33
CA ASP A 297 -13.84 15.78 6.41
C ASP A 297 -14.24 15.07 7.74
N ARG A 298 -14.35 13.73 7.75
CA ARG A 298 -14.75 12.91 8.90
C ARG A 298 -13.82 11.73 9.17
N PRO A 299 -12.49 11.90 9.24
CA PRO A 299 -11.56 10.80 9.45
C PRO A 299 -11.79 10.08 10.79
N LYS A 300 -12.30 10.80 11.80
CA LYS A 300 -12.61 10.26 13.13
C LYS A 300 -13.54 9.05 13.11
N ARG A 301 -14.33 8.86 12.05
CA ARG A 301 -15.22 7.68 11.90
C ARG A 301 -14.46 6.35 11.85
N ALA A 302 -13.19 6.37 11.42
CA ALA A 302 -12.34 5.18 11.40
C ALA A 302 -11.57 4.96 12.71
N GLU A 303 -11.58 5.88 13.67
CA GLU A 303 -10.83 5.76 14.93
C GLU A 303 -11.15 4.46 15.70
N PRO A 304 -12.42 4.04 15.90
CA PRO A 304 -12.73 2.78 16.59
C PRO A 304 -12.19 1.54 15.87
N TYR A 305 -12.05 1.58 14.56
CA TYR A 305 -11.50 0.49 13.76
C TYR A 305 -9.97 0.51 13.74
N ALA A 306 -9.36 1.69 13.72
CA ALA A 306 -7.94 1.87 13.92
C ALA A 306 -7.49 1.27 15.27
N ASP A 307 -8.21 1.57 16.35
CA ASP A 307 -7.98 1.00 17.67
C ASP A 307 -8.10 -0.54 17.69
N ARG A 308 -9.02 -1.11 16.90
CA ARG A 308 -9.17 -2.57 16.76
C ARG A 308 -8.04 -3.21 15.97
N LEU A 309 -7.52 -2.52 14.95
CA LEU A 309 -6.41 -3.02 14.14
C LEU A 309 -5.09 -3.00 14.92
N ARG A 310 -4.94 -2.05 15.85
CA ARG A 310 -3.77 -1.88 16.69
C ARG A 310 -3.46 -3.19 17.45
N GLY A 311 -2.32 -3.79 17.13
CA GLY A 311 -1.89 -5.05 17.73
C GLY A 311 -2.62 -6.31 17.25
N ALA A 312 -3.60 -6.20 16.34
CA ALA A 312 -4.34 -7.37 15.84
C ALA A 312 -3.49 -8.22 14.87
N ILE A 313 -2.58 -7.58 14.11
CA ILE A 313 -1.75 -8.23 13.10
C ILE A 313 -0.27 -7.90 13.34
N PRO A 314 0.31 -8.36 14.46
CA PRO A 314 1.65 -7.94 14.88
C PRO A 314 2.79 -8.42 13.97
N GLY A 315 2.52 -9.33 13.03
CA GLY A 315 3.51 -9.83 12.07
C GLY A 315 3.53 -9.09 10.73
N ALA A 316 2.69 -8.07 10.52
CA ALA A 316 2.61 -7.31 9.28
C ALA A 316 2.84 -5.82 9.54
N GLY A 317 4.07 -5.34 9.33
CA GLY A 317 4.47 -3.97 9.68
C GLY A 317 3.57 -2.91 9.09
N HIS A 318 3.14 -3.04 7.85
CA HIS A 318 2.21 -2.08 7.24
C HIS A 318 0.86 -2.02 7.99
N LEU A 319 0.29 -3.16 8.43
CA LEU A 319 -0.96 -3.15 9.20
C LEU A 319 -0.77 -2.65 10.64
N VAL A 320 0.42 -2.82 11.21
CA VAL A 320 0.78 -2.22 12.51
C VAL A 320 0.85 -0.70 12.41
N HIS A 321 1.35 -0.18 11.28
CA HIS A 321 1.44 1.24 10.98
C HIS A 321 0.07 1.89 10.70
N MET A 322 -0.87 1.17 10.09
CA MET A 322 -2.12 1.73 9.55
C MET A 322 -2.97 2.58 10.51
N PRO A 323 -3.11 2.26 11.81
CA PRO A 323 -3.85 3.11 12.74
C PRO A 323 -3.35 4.55 12.78
N SER A 324 -2.05 4.77 12.57
CA SER A 324 -1.43 6.09 12.62
C SER A 324 -1.97 7.07 11.58
N HIS A 325 -2.45 6.62 10.43
CA HIS A 325 -3.12 7.48 9.45
C HIS A 325 -4.32 8.22 10.05
N ILE A 326 -5.10 7.52 10.87
CA ILE A 326 -6.24 8.14 11.58
C ILE A 326 -5.77 8.92 12.80
N TYR A 327 -4.82 8.39 13.57
CA TYR A 327 -4.29 9.06 14.76
C TYR A 327 -3.70 10.43 14.43
N TYR A 328 -3.03 10.58 13.27
CA TYR A 328 -2.62 11.88 12.75
C TYR A 328 -3.77 12.84 12.53
N ARG A 329 -4.88 12.34 12.00
CA ARG A 329 -6.06 13.16 11.68
C ARG A 329 -6.85 13.59 12.92
N VAL A 330 -6.67 12.89 14.05
CA VAL A 330 -7.41 13.14 15.30
C VAL A 330 -6.50 13.65 16.43
N GLY A 331 -5.21 13.91 16.17
CA GLY A 331 -4.28 14.50 17.15
C GLY A 331 -3.66 13.51 18.15
N ARG A 332 -3.76 12.19 17.88
CA ARG A 332 -3.18 11.13 18.73
C ARG A 332 -1.74 10.80 18.29
N TYR A 333 -0.86 11.79 18.31
CA TYR A 333 0.49 11.66 17.75
C TYR A 333 1.39 10.70 18.51
N LEU A 334 1.23 10.58 19.84
CA LEU A 334 2.00 9.63 20.65
C LEU A 334 1.60 8.18 20.32
N ASP A 335 0.31 7.90 20.11
CA ASP A 335 -0.15 6.59 19.67
C ASP A 335 0.41 6.26 18.29
N ALA A 336 0.41 7.23 17.35
CA ALA A 336 1.00 7.08 16.03
C ALA A 336 2.51 6.79 16.11
N LEU A 337 3.24 7.47 17.01
CA LEU A 337 4.67 7.25 17.22
C LEU A 337 4.97 5.82 17.68
N GLU A 338 4.25 5.31 18.69
CA GLU A 338 4.47 3.97 19.22
C GLU A 338 4.12 2.87 18.21
N ASP A 339 3.04 3.06 17.44
CA ASP A 339 2.67 2.11 16.39
C ASP A 339 3.73 2.05 15.29
N ASN A 340 4.27 3.19 14.86
CA ASN A 340 5.31 3.23 13.83
C ASN A 340 6.66 2.70 14.32
N LYS A 341 7.06 2.96 15.58
CA LYS A 341 8.24 2.32 16.19
C LYS A 341 8.10 0.79 16.19
N THR A 342 6.90 0.29 16.42
CA THR A 342 6.61 -1.14 16.38
C THR A 342 6.63 -1.66 14.94
N ALA A 343 6.00 -0.95 14.00
CA ALA A 343 5.99 -1.29 12.58
C ALA A 343 7.39 -1.41 12.00
N VAL A 344 8.27 -0.44 12.29
CA VAL A 344 9.68 -0.46 11.85
C VAL A 344 10.39 -1.74 12.33
N LYS A 345 10.23 -2.13 13.60
CA LYS A 345 10.84 -3.37 14.13
C LYS A 345 10.31 -4.63 13.46
N VAL A 346 9.01 -4.66 13.14
CA VAL A 346 8.38 -5.78 12.42
C VAL A 346 8.94 -5.87 11.00
N ASP A 347 9.08 -4.74 10.32
CA ASP A 347 9.64 -4.69 8.98
C ASP A 347 11.11 -5.10 8.96
N GLU A 348 11.93 -4.61 9.90
CA GLU A 348 13.35 -4.99 10.02
C GLU A 348 13.50 -6.50 10.23
N LYS A 349 12.66 -7.08 11.10
CA LYS A 349 12.65 -8.53 11.31
C LYS A 349 12.26 -9.27 10.04
N TYR A 350 11.20 -8.86 9.35
CA TYR A 350 10.76 -9.46 8.09
C TYR A 350 11.89 -9.40 7.03
N LEU A 351 12.52 -8.23 6.87
CA LEU A 351 13.60 -8.03 5.90
C LEU A 351 14.84 -8.88 6.22
N ALA A 352 15.16 -9.08 7.50
CA ALA A 352 16.25 -9.94 7.96
C ALA A 352 15.93 -11.43 7.74
N ASP A 353 14.72 -11.87 8.10
CA ASP A 353 14.31 -13.27 8.02
C ASP A 353 14.16 -13.75 6.57
N THR A 354 13.76 -12.87 5.65
CA THR A 354 13.46 -13.25 4.27
C THR A 354 14.57 -12.93 3.29
N ASN A 355 15.52 -12.07 3.67
CA ASN A 355 16.44 -11.44 2.73
C ASN A 355 15.71 -10.88 1.50
N ALA A 356 14.55 -10.25 1.71
CA ALA A 356 13.72 -9.69 0.65
C ALA A 356 14.54 -8.77 -0.27
N PRO A 357 14.36 -8.86 -1.59
CA PRO A 357 15.13 -8.10 -2.56
C PRO A 357 14.92 -6.59 -2.40
N MET A 358 15.80 -5.82 -3.04
CA MET A 358 15.60 -4.38 -3.24
C MET A 358 14.37 -4.19 -4.13
N GLY A 359 13.24 -3.90 -3.52
CA GLY A 359 11.94 -3.79 -4.17
C GLY A 359 10.98 -2.95 -3.32
N VAL A 360 9.73 -2.95 -3.70
CA VAL A 360 8.68 -2.08 -3.14
C VAL A 360 8.61 -2.12 -1.61
N TYR A 361 8.72 -3.30 -1.00
CA TYR A 361 8.63 -3.40 0.45
C TYR A 361 9.80 -2.71 1.14
N ARG A 362 11.03 -3.02 0.72
CA ARG A 362 12.26 -2.47 1.29
C ARG A 362 12.45 -0.98 1.00
N LEU A 363 12.06 -0.52 -0.19
CA LEU A 363 12.30 0.84 -0.65
C LEU A 363 11.10 1.78 -0.51
N GLY A 364 9.90 1.24 -0.31
CA GLY A 364 8.65 1.98 -0.18
C GLY A 364 8.06 1.88 1.23
N TYR A 365 7.53 0.72 1.62
CA TYR A 365 6.79 0.56 2.87
C TYR A 365 7.64 0.72 4.12
N TYR A 366 8.81 0.12 4.19
CA TYR A 366 9.71 0.28 5.34
C TYR A 366 10.16 1.74 5.57
N PRO A 367 10.70 2.47 4.57
CA PRO A 367 11.05 3.87 4.74
C PRO A 367 9.83 4.76 5.04
N HIS A 368 8.64 4.42 4.54
CA HIS A 368 7.41 5.11 4.87
C HIS A 368 7.11 5.03 6.38
N ASN A 369 7.21 3.85 6.98
CA ASN A 369 7.01 3.67 8.42
C ASN A 369 8.08 4.43 9.23
N VAL A 370 9.34 4.42 8.81
CA VAL A 370 10.42 5.24 9.42
C VAL A 370 10.10 6.74 9.33
N HIS A 371 9.61 7.21 8.18
CA HIS A 371 9.19 8.60 8.03
C HIS A 371 8.04 8.97 8.98
N PHE A 372 7.08 8.06 9.18
CA PHE A 372 6.01 8.27 10.14
C PHE A 372 6.50 8.31 11.60
N VAL A 373 7.55 7.57 11.97
CA VAL A 373 8.19 7.74 13.29
C VAL A 373 8.69 9.18 13.46
N MET A 374 9.44 9.69 12.46
CA MET A 374 9.99 11.05 12.50
C MET A 374 8.89 12.11 12.60
N ALA A 375 7.89 12.02 11.73
CA ALA A 375 6.81 12.99 11.69
C ALA A 375 5.92 12.92 12.94
N SER A 376 5.66 11.72 13.48
CA SER A 376 4.91 11.55 14.75
C SER A 376 5.66 12.15 15.93
N ALA A 377 6.97 11.90 16.04
CA ALA A 377 7.80 12.48 17.09
C ALA A 377 7.79 14.02 17.04
N GLN A 378 7.96 14.58 15.83
CA GLN A 378 7.91 16.04 15.64
C GLN A 378 6.57 16.64 16.08
N LEU A 379 5.45 16.02 15.70
CA LEU A 379 4.11 16.54 16.04
C LEU A 379 3.76 16.31 17.51
N ALA A 380 4.31 15.27 18.13
CA ALA A 380 4.15 15.00 19.56
C ALA A 380 5.02 15.91 20.43
N GLY A 381 5.97 16.65 19.86
CA GLY A 381 6.98 17.40 20.62
C GLY A 381 8.05 16.51 21.26
N ASP A 382 8.18 15.26 20.81
CA ASP A 382 9.17 14.26 21.27
C ASP A 382 10.39 14.34 20.34
N GLY A 383 11.15 15.42 20.46
CA GLY A 383 12.41 15.64 19.76
C GLY A 383 13.60 15.56 20.71
N PRO A 384 14.86 15.44 20.18
CA PRO A 384 16.07 15.48 21.00
C PRO A 384 16.25 16.85 21.65
#